data_adb1ad4bb087a5395e9a7ac35d350e80
#
_entry.id   adb1ad4bb087a5395e9a7ac35d350e80
#
_cell.length_a   1.000
_cell.length_b   1.000
_cell.length_c   1.000
_cell.angle_alpha   90.00
_cell.angle_beta   90.00
_cell.angle_gamma   90.00
#
_symmetry.space_group_name_H-M   'P 1'
#
loop_
_entity.id
_entity.type
_entity.pdbx_description
1 polymer ?
#
loop_
_entity_poly.entity_id
_entity_poly.type
_entity_poly.pdbx_seq_one_letter_code
_entity_poly.pdbx_strand_id
1 'polypeptide(L)'
;MKFREHFLRMLEYTRPHQSVAEEAYIEEYIRPYCDYTDEFGNLICATVDNPRIMFSSHTDTVHNKSGKQKLNVHKDKVVTSDATCLGADDTVGNYLMISMIDKEIPGLYIFHRGEERGGLGSRFIAEE
;
A
#
# COMPACT_ATOMS: atom_id res chain seq x y z
N MET A 1 16.78 -5.86 8.12
CA MET A 1 15.52 -5.30 8.64
C MET A 1 14.58 -6.42 9.05
N LYS A 2 13.94 -6.25 10.19
CA LYS A 2 12.97 -7.24 10.64
C LYS A 2 11.64 -7.01 9.95
N PHE A 3 11.23 -7.94 9.11
CA PHE A 3 10.02 -7.83 8.32
C PHE A 3 8.78 -7.52 9.15
N ARG A 4 8.63 -8.19 10.27
CA ARG A 4 7.48 -7.99 11.13
C ARG A 4 7.38 -6.54 11.62
N GLU A 5 8.48 -5.95 12.05
CA GLU A 5 8.48 -4.57 12.54
C GLU A 5 8.14 -3.59 11.42
N HIS A 6 8.68 -3.82 10.23
CA HIS A 6 8.40 -2.98 9.08
C HIS A 6 6.90 -3.00 8.73
N PHE A 7 6.33 -4.20 8.68
CA PHE A 7 4.90 -4.37 8.42
C PHE A 7 4.04 -3.66 9.47
N LEU A 8 4.40 -3.83 10.76
CA LEU A 8 3.63 -3.20 11.84
C LEU A 8 3.67 -1.68 11.75
N ARG A 9 4.80 -1.08 11.36
CA ARG A 9 4.88 0.36 11.18
C ARG A 9 4.01 0.84 10.04
N MET A 10 3.98 0.10 8.94
CA MET A 10 3.08 0.41 7.82
C MET A 10 1.62 0.35 8.28
N LEU A 11 1.28 -0.67 9.06
CA LEU A 11 -0.08 -0.89 9.55
C LEU A 11 -0.56 0.20 10.50
N GLU A 12 0.35 0.90 11.17
CA GLU A 12 -0.02 2.00 12.07
C GLU A 12 -0.71 3.17 11.38
N TYR A 13 -0.46 3.37 10.10
CA TYR A 13 -1.02 4.50 9.37
C TYR A 13 -2.51 4.30 9.07
N THR A 14 -3.31 5.31 9.40
CA THR A 14 -4.72 5.36 8.99
C THR A 14 -4.78 6.26 7.76
N ARG A 15 -5.18 5.71 6.61
CA ARG A 15 -4.91 6.32 5.31
C ARG A 15 -6.15 6.50 4.43
N PRO A 16 -7.09 7.39 4.81
CA PRO A 16 -8.16 7.75 3.87
C PRO A 16 -7.55 8.25 2.56
N HIS A 17 -8.28 8.07 1.46
CA HIS A 17 -7.82 8.51 0.15
C HIS A 17 -7.44 9.99 0.15
N GLN A 18 -6.24 10.30 -0.37
CA GLN A 18 -5.67 11.65 -0.48
C GLN A 18 -5.37 12.32 0.87
N SER A 19 -5.37 11.57 1.96
CA SER A 19 -5.05 12.13 3.27
C SER A 19 -3.55 12.40 3.40
N VAL A 20 -3.19 13.25 4.37
CA VAL A 20 -1.78 13.52 4.70
C VAL A 20 -1.07 12.24 5.12
N ALA A 21 -1.76 11.37 5.87
CA ALA A 21 -1.18 10.10 6.31
C ALA A 21 -0.93 9.17 5.12
N GLU A 22 -1.82 9.15 4.14
CA GLU A 22 -1.59 8.34 2.94
C GLU A 22 -0.36 8.82 2.17
N GLU A 23 -0.23 10.14 1.99
CA GLU A 23 0.93 10.71 1.29
C GLU A 23 2.23 10.40 2.03
N ALA A 24 2.24 10.53 3.36
CA ALA A 24 3.43 10.21 4.16
C ALA A 24 3.79 8.73 4.06
N TYR A 25 2.80 7.86 4.10
CA TYR A 25 2.97 6.43 3.96
C TYR A 25 3.57 6.07 2.59
N ILE A 26 3.04 6.67 1.54
CA ILE A 26 3.53 6.44 0.18
C ILE A 26 5.00 6.87 0.06
N GLU A 27 5.33 8.06 0.55
CA GLU A 27 6.70 8.58 0.47
C GLU A 27 7.69 7.69 1.21
N GLU A 28 7.31 7.18 2.37
CA GLU A 28 8.21 6.39 3.20
C GLU A 28 8.35 4.95 2.73
N TYR A 29 7.24 4.31 2.36
CA TYR A 29 7.23 2.85 2.15
C TYR A 29 7.06 2.40 0.71
N ILE A 30 6.45 3.20 -0.15
CA ILE A 30 6.12 2.77 -1.51
C ILE A 30 7.04 3.41 -2.55
N ARG A 31 7.17 4.74 -2.52
CA ARG A 31 7.91 5.47 -3.55
C ARG A 31 9.37 5.03 -3.70
N PRO A 32 10.08 4.63 -2.63
CA PRO A 32 11.46 4.16 -2.81
C PRO A 32 11.58 2.94 -3.74
N TYR A 33 10.51 2.18 -3.93
CA TYR A 33 10.52 0.98 -4.76
C TYR A 33 9.92 1.20 -6.14
N CYS A 34 9.32 2.35 -6.39
CA CYS A 34 8.61 2.62 -7.64
C CYS A 34 9.32 3.71 -8.43
N ASP A 35 9.58 3.43 -9.70
CA ASP A 35 10.27 4.35 -10.59
C ASP A 35 9.32 5.20 -11.43
N TYR A 36 8.02 4.95 -11.35
CA TYR A 36 7.04 5.69 -12.14
C TYR A 36 5.75 5.93 -11.35
N THR A 37 5.22 7.14 -11.49
CA THR A 37 3.93 7.53 -10.94
C THR A 37 3.12 8.09 -12.09
N ASP A 38 1.91 7.57 -12.33
CA ASP A 38 1.08 8.06 -13.42
C ASP A 38 0.38 9.38 -13.05
N GLU A 39 -0.37 9.94 -13.98
CA GLU A 39 -1.04 11.23 -13.78
C GLU A 39 -2.08 11.22 -12.67
N PHE A 40 -2.69 10.06 -12.42
CA PHE A 40 -3.64 9.91 -11.32
C PHE A 40 -2.95 9.79 -9.96
N GLY A 41 -1.72 9.30 -9.95
CA GLY A 41 -0.96 9.09 -8.73
C GLY A 41 -0.71 7.63 -8.40
N ASN A 42 -1.09 6.70 -9.28
CA ASN A 42 -0.77 5.29 -9.10
C ASN A 42 0.74 5.10 -9.19
N LEU A 43 1.30 4.25 -8.33
CA LEU A 43 2.73 4.00 -8.29
C LEU A 43 3.03 2.67 -8.96
N ILE A 44 3.99 2.69 -9.86
CA ILE A 44 4.23 1.56 -10.76
C ILE A 44 5.72 1.19 -10.74
N CYS A 45 5.99 -0.10 -10.65
CA CYS A 45 7.33 -0.66 -10.71
C CYS A 45 7.34 -1.87 -11.61
N ALA A 46 8.23 -1.91 -12.60
CA ALA A 46 8.48 -3.10 -13.40
C ALA A 46 9.86 -3.63 -13.05
N THR A 47 9.95 -4.86 -12.59
CA THR A 47 11.22 -5.47 -12.21
C THR A 47 11.95 -6.08 -13.40
N VAL A 48 11.26 -6.23 -14.52
CA VAL A 48 11.81 -6.75 -15.79
C VAL A 48 11.26 -5.95 -16.95
N ASP A 49 11.91 -6.06 -18.14
CA ASP A 49 11.53 -5.24 -19.30
C ASP A 49 10.16 -5.60 -19.88
N ASN A 50 9.80 -6.84 -19.95
CA ASN A 50 8.51 -7.27 -20.51
C ASN A 50 7.78 -8.15 -19.51
N PRO A 51 7.21 -7.54 -18.45
CA PRO A 51 6.55 -8.34 -17.42
C PRO A 51 5.34 -9.07 -17.96
N ARG A 52 5.15 -10.30 -17.53
CA ARG A 52 4.03 -11.15 -17.94
C ARG A 52 2.98 -11.29 -16.85
N ILE A 53 3.33 -10.92 -15.64
CA ILE A 53 2.42 -11.01 -14.48
C ILE A 53 2.30 -9.63 -13.87
N MET A 54 1.08 -9.23 -13.57
CA MET A 54 0.81 -7.99 -12.87
C MET A 54 0.33 -8.28 -11.46
N PHE A 55 0.95 -7.64 -10.50
CA PHE A 55 0.52 -7.67 -9.10
C PHE A 55 -0.03 -6.30 -8.75
N SER A 56 -1.13 -6.26 -8.02
CA SER A 56 -1.73 -4.98 -7.63
C SER A 56 -2.18 -4.97 -6.19
N SER A 57 -2.12 -3.78 -5.60
CA SER A 57 -2.62 -3.50 -4.26
C SER A 57 -3.08 -2.05 -4.24
N HIS A 58 -3.60 -1.57 -3.12
CA HIS A 58 -3.98 -0.17 -3.01
C HIS A 58 -3.39 0.47 -1.76
N THR A 59 -3.18 1.78 -1.82
CA THR A 59 -2.50 2.51 -0.75
C THR A 59 -3.45 3.09 0.28
N ASP A 60 -4.72 3.30 -0.07
CA ASP A 60 -5.70 3.89 0.84
C ASP A 60 -6.38 2.83 1.72
N THR A 61 -6.92 3.29 2.85
CA THR A 61 -7.72 2.46 3.75
C THR A 61 -9.09 3.12 3.95
N VAL A 62 -10.03 2.36 4.53
CA VAL A 62 -11.39 2.88 4.80
C VAL A 62 -11.47 3.68 6.10
N HIS A 63 -10.35 4.03 6.71
CA HIS A 63 -10.35 4.84 7.92
C HIS A 63 -11.02 6.19 7.68
N ASN A 64 -11.67 6.72 8.71
CA ASN A 64 -12.32 8.03 8.64
C ASN A 64 -11.36 9.18 8.90
N LYS A 65 -10.28 8.92 9.63
CA LYS A 65 -9.33 9.95 10.05
C LYS A 65 -7.93 9.62 9.57
N SER A 66 -7.24 10.64 9.08
CA SER A 66 -5.83 10.56 8.72
C SER A 66 -4.97 10.61 9.98
N GLY A 67 -3.99 9.73 10.08
CA GLY A 67 -3.07 9.72 11.20
C GLY A 67 -2.48 8.35 11.47
N LYS A 68 -2.36 8.02 12.73
CA LYS A 68 -1.86 6.73 13.18
C LYS A 68 -2.76 6.13 14.23
N GLN A 69 -2.76 4.81 14.30
CA GLN A 69 -3.51 4.04 15.27
C GLN A 69 -2.55 3.30 16.20
N LYS A 70 -3.06 2.91 17.35
CA LYS A 70 -2.34 2.04 18.29
C LYS A 70 -2.68 0.60 18.00
N LEU A 71 -1.67 -0.23 17.94
CA LEU A 71 -1.81 -1.65 17.67
C LEU A 71 -1.60 -2.47 18.93
N ASN A 72 -2.43 -3.49 19.12
CA ASN A 72 -2.21 -4.52 20.14
C ASN A 72 -1.70 -5.75 19.43
N VAL A 73 -0.42 -6.06 19.65
CA VAL A 73 0.27 -7.16 18.99
C VAL A 73 0.27 -8.38 19.91
N HIS A 74 -0.38 -9.45 19.46
CA HIS A 74 -0.44 -10.72 20.16
C HIS A 74 0.45 -11.74 19.45
N LYS A 75 0.58 -12.92 20.02
CA LYS A 75 1.42 -13.98 19.46
C LYS A 75 0.95 -14.37 18.05
N ASP A 76 -0.36 -14.44 17.84
CA ASP A 76 -0.97 -14.98 16.63
C ASP A 76 -1.87 -14.00 15.89
N LYS A 77 -1.98 -12.74 16.35
CA LYS A 77 -2.84 -11.74 15.71
C LYS A 77 -2.43 -10.35 16.12
N VAL A 78 -2.90 -9.36 15.31
CA VAL A 78 -2.76 -7.94 15.60
C VAL A 78 -4.16 -7.33 15.53
N VAL A 79 -4.49 -6.50 16.50
CA VAL A 79 -5.77 -5.80 16.51
C VAL A 79 -5.52 -4.31 16.75
N THR A 80 -6.45 -3.48 16.26
CA THR A 80 -6.41 -2.05 16.58
C THR A 80 -7.02 -1.83 17.96
N SER A 81 -6.50 -0.85 18.68
CA SER A 81 -7.04 -0.50 20.01
C SER A 81 -7.88 0.77 20.00
N ASP A 82 -7.79 1.59 18.94
CA ASP A 82 -8.42 2.91 18.93
C ASP A 82 -8.97 3.34 17.55
N ALA A 83 -8.85 2.51 16.52
CA ALA A 83 -9.37 2.86 15.20
C ALA A 83 -10.61 2.05 14.85
N THR A 84 -11.36 2.50 13.82
CA THR A 84 -12.58 1.83 13.38
C THR A 84 -12.31 0.52 12.66
N CYS A 85 -11.12 0.37 12.07
CA CYS A 85 -10.68 -0.87 11.42
C CYS A 85 -9.16 -0.95 11.50
N LEU A 86 -8.61 -2.13 11.24
CA LEU A 86 -7.17 -2.34 11.30
C LEU A 86 -6.44 -1.79 10.06
N GLY A 87 -7.05 -1.87 8.90
CA GLY A 87 -6.42 -1.42 7.65
C GLY A 87 -5.50 -2.45 7.03
N ALA A 88 -5.64 -3.73 7.38
CA ALA A 88 -4.86 -4.79 6.73
C ALA A 88 -5.18 -4.90 5.24
N ASP A 89 -6.37 -4.49 4.86
CA ASP A 89 -6.81 -4.29 3.49
C ASP A 89 -6.44 -2.85 3.09
N ASP A 90 -5.39 -2.52 2.35
CA ASP A 90 -4.53 -3.53 1.74
C ASP A 90 -3.07 -3.35 2.15
N THR A 91 -2.81 -3.07 3.42
CA THR A 91 -1.44 -2.97 3.92
C THR A 91 -0.68 -4.27 3.71
N VAL A 92 -1.38 -5.41 3.86
CA VAL A 92 -0.78 -6.72 3.62
C VAL A 92 -0.32 -6.84 2.17
N GLY A 93 -1.17 -6.46 1.22
CA GLY A 93 -0.83 -6.49 -0.20
C GLY A 93 0.36 -5.59 -0.51
N ASN A 94 0.37 -4.38 0.01
CA ASN A 94 1.48 -3.45 -0.17
C ASN A 94 2.78 -4.04 0.34
N TYR A 95 2.75 -4.59 1.54
CA TYR A 95 3.93 -5.18 2.16
C TYR A 95 4.47 -6.36 1.36
N LEU A 96 3.58 -7.24 0.92
CA LEU A 96 3.97 -8.39 0.11
C LEU A 96 4.61 -7.95 -1.20
N MET A 97 4.03 -6.96 -1.88
CA MET A 97 4.56 -6.47 -3.14
C MET A 97 5.93 -5.82 -2.96
N ILE A 98 6.11 -5.01 -1.92
CA ILE A 98 7.42 -4.42 -1.61
C ILE A 98 8.46 -5.50 -1.37
N SER A 99 8.11 -6.54 -0.62
CA SER A 99 9.00 -7.65 -0.35
C SER A 99 9.40 -8.39 -1.62
N MET A 100 8.44 -8.55 -2.55
CA MET A 100 8.69 -9.19 -3.84
C MET A 100 9.60 -8.33 -4.72
N ILE A 101 9.36 -7.03 -4.77
CA ILE A 101 10.19 -6.10 -5.53
C ILE A 101 11.61 -6.11 -4.98
N ASP A 102 11.76 -6.09 -3.67
CA ASP A 102 13.07 -6.12 -3.03
C ASP A 102 13.87 -7.38 -3.41
N LYS A 103 13.18 -8.49 -3.63
CA LYS A 103 13.79 -9.75 -4.07
C LYS A 103 13.85 -9.89 -5.59
N GLU A 104 13.49 -8.84 -6.31
CA GLU A 104 13.52 -8.79 -7.78
C GLU A 104 12.67 -9.88 -8.43
N ILE A 105 11.56 -10.26 -7.82
CA ILE A 105 10.63 -11.22 -8.41
C ILE A 105 10.01 -10.58 -9.66
N PRO A 106 10.10 -11.24 -10.83
CA PRO A 106 9.65 -10.64 -12.10
C PRO A 106 8.16 -10.31 -12.08
N GLY A 107 7.83 -9.09 -12.48
CA GLY A 107 6.44 -8.66 -12.56
C GLY A 107 6.30 -7.18 -12.77
N LEU A 108 5.07 -6.78 -13.04
CA LEU A 108 4.64 -5.38 -13.03
C LEU A 108 3.86 -5.18 -11.73
N TYR A 109 4.29 -4.22 -10.94
CA TYR A 109 3.69 -3.96 -9.63
C TYR A 109 3.00 -2.61 -9.67
N ILE A 110 1.70 -2.58 -9.37
CA ILE A 110 0.92 -1.35 -9.38
C ILE A 110 0.27 -1.15 -8.01
N PHE A 111 0.58 -0.01 -7.38
CA PHE A 111 -0.05 0.40 -6.12
C PHE A 111 -1.09 1.45 -6.48
N HIS A 112 -2.36 1.05 -6.44
CA HIS A 112 -3.46 1.91 -6.87
C HIS A 112 -3.85 2.92 -5.81
N ARG A 113 -4.29 4.10 -6.27
CA ARG A 113 -4.85 5.14 -5.41
C ARG A 113 -6.38 5.05 -5.45
N GLY A 114 -7.03 5.28 -4.31
CA GLY A 114 -8.48 5.44 -4.27
C GLY A 114 -9.31 4.19 -4.51
N GLU A 115 -8.82 3.01 -4.13
CA GLU A 115 -9.58 1.77 -4.30
C GLU A 115 -10.87 1.83 -3.48
N GLU A 116 -10.78 2.33 -2.26
CA GLU A 116 -11.91 2.43 -1.33
C GLU A 116 -12.91 3.53 -1.72
N ARG A 117 -12.64 4.24 -2.80
CA ARG A 117 -13.53 5.26 -3.38
C ARG A 117 -14.06 4.84 -4.74
N GLY A 118 -14.22 3.52 -4.96
CA GLY A 118 -14.75 2.99 -6.20
C GLY A 118 -13.69 2.61 -7.23
N GLY A 119 -12.48 2.29 -6.78
CA GLY A 119 -11.41 1.85 -7.67
C GLY A 119 -10.94 2.93 -8.61
N LEU A 120 -10.80 4.17 -8.11
CA LEU A 120 -10.46 5.32 -8.95
C LEU A 120 -9.17 5.13 -9.73
N GLY A 121 -8.10 4.68 -9.05
CA GLY A 121 -6.80 4.51 -9.69
C GLY A 121 -6.78 3.40 -10.73
N SER A 122 -7.40 2.26 -10.44
CA SER A 122 -7.45 1.16 -11.38
C SER A 122 -8.32 1.49 -12.58
N ARG A 123 -9.41 2.24 -12.38
CA ARG A 123 -10.26 2.70 -13.47
C ARG A 123 -9.50 3.65 -14.39
N PHE A 124 -8.70 4.53 -13.83
CA PHE A 124 -7.86 5.43 -14.64
C PHE A 124 -6.96 4.64 -15.58
N ILE A 125 -6.29 3.61 -15.06
CA ILE A 125 -5.40 2.77 -15.87
C ILE A 125 -6.20 2.02 -16.95
N ALA A 126 -7.36 1.47 -16.59
CA ALA A 126 -8.16 0.68 -17.51
C ALA A 126 -8.74 1.51 -18.65
N GLU A 127 -8.92 2.81 -18.44
CA GLU A 127 -9.51 3.72 -19.43
C GLU A 127 -8.46 4.45 -20.29
N GLU A 128 -7.19 4.23 -20.02
CA GLU A 128 -6.09 4.85 -20.78
C GLU A 128 -5.89 4.24 -22.17
#